data_8417054cfef4da7970109eafaea9afeb
#
_entry.id   8417054cfef4da7970109eafaea9afeb
#
_cell.length_a   1.000
_cell.length_b   1.000
_cell.length_c   1.000
_cell.angle_alpha   90.00
_cell.angle_beta   90.00
_cell.angle_gamma   90.00
#
_symmetry.space_group_name_H-M   'P 1'
#
loop_
_entity.id
_entity.type
_entity.pdbx_description
1 polymer ?
#
loop_
_entity_poly.entity_id
_entity_poly.type
_entity_poly.pdbx_seq_one_letter_code
_entity_poly.pdbx_strand_id
1 'polypeptide(L)'
;MAKEKVNMGYVVFLAVVAAIGGILFGYDTAVISGTTKAVTTQFALNTIQEGWYVGCALIGSIIGVLVAGMLSDGIGRKRTMLIAALMFSISAFGCAVAANFSQLVVFRMFGGFGIGVVSIVSPMYISEVAVASKRGTLVALYQLMITLGFLLAYLVNFIIYKNVDESVTGSLMTNMFNSEYWRGMLGCNLIPDIIFLVVIFFIPESPRWLLVKGRGAEASTILQRIYITEEEASKQAGETLEAIGSEVKANWKEIFEPGIFRAVLIGCAIAILGQFMGVNAVLYYGPKIFEDAGMTGDVSLLSTVLVGAVNFLTTIIATVIIDKVGRKQLVYWGVSSMIVCLLAIALYFFKGAALGLGNGFLLAFFLLYVFSTAISISAVVFVILSEMYPNRVRGLAMSIAGMALWVGTYLIGQLTPWFLANLTPAGTFLMFAVMCVPYMLIMWKLMPETTGMTLEEIERYWKSKGRK
;
A
#
# COMPACT_ATOMS: atom_id res chain seq x y z
N MET A 1 13.23 27.09 22.01
CA MET A 1 13.73 25.70 21.82
C MET A 1 15.03 25.78 21.04
N ALA A 2 16.17 25.35 21.62
CA ALA A 2 17.43 25.25 20.88
C ALA A 2 17.24 24.36 19.69
N LYS A 3 17.74 24.76 18.51
CA LYS A 3 17.70 23.90 17.30
C LYS A 3 18.54 22.67 17.59
N GLU A 4 17.90 21.47 17.64
CA GLU A 4 18.60 20.20 17.71
C GLU A 4 19.64 20.14 16.57
N LYS A 5 20.90 19.92 16.92
CA LYS A 5 21.97 19.77 15.94
C LYS A 5 21.95 18.34 15.41
N VAL A 6 21.29 18.14 14.28
CA VAL A 6 21.05 16.84 13.65
C VAL A 6 21.75 16.74 12.30
N ASN A 7 22.36 15.62 12.02
CA ASN A 7 22.87 15.27 10.69
C ASN A 7 21.71 14.84 9.78
N MET A 8 20.95 15.83 9.29
CA MET A 8 19.79 15.58 8.42
C MET A 8 20.12 14.80 7.16
N GLY A 9 21.31 14.98 6.59
CA GLY A 9 21.74 14.22 5.41
C GLY A 9 21.81 12.72 5.69
N TYR A 10 22.32 12.34 6.85
CA TYR A 10 22.40 10.95 7.26
C TYR A 10 21.01 10.36 7.58
N VAL A 11 20.16 11.11 8.30
CA VAL A 11 18.79 10.69 8.61
C VAL A 11 17.95 10.49 7.34
N VAL A 12 18.04 11.43 6.40
CA VAL A 12 17.36 11.31 5.08
C VAL A 12 17.88 10.10 4.29
N PHE A 13 19.20 9.88 4.28
CA PHE A 13 19.78 8.69 3.65
C PHE A 13 19.20 7.39 4.22
N LEU A 14 19.14 7.25 5.56
CA LEU A 14 18.57 6.07 6.21
C LEU A 14 17.08 5.88 5.85
N ALA A 15 16.32 6.99 5.87
CA ALA A 15 14.91 6.98 5.54
C ALA A 15 14.65 6.61 4.07
N VAL A 16 15.44 7.15 3.12
CA VAL A 16 15.33 6.85 1.68
C VAL A 16 15.63 5.38 1.42
N VAL A 17 16.73 4.84 1.99
CA VAL A 17 17.06 3.42 1.83
C VAL A 17 15.92 2.52 2.32
N ALA A 18 15.38 2.77 3.51
CA ALA A 18 14.25 1.98 4.01
C ALA A 18 12.97 2.17 3.17
N ALA A 19 12.76 3.39 2.62
CA ALA A 19 11.60 3.71 1.80
C ALA A 19 11.64 3.04 0.41
N ILE A 20 12.81 2.58 -0.09
CA ILE A 20 12.91 1.77 -1.32
C ILE A 20 12.05 0.51 -1.21
N GLY A 21 11.89 -0.08 0.00
CA GLY A 21 10.93 -1.15 0.23
C GLY A 21 9.50 -0.80 -0.20
N GLY A 22 9.12 0.48 -0.16
CA GLY A 22 7.87 0.98 -0.74
C GLY A 22 7.83 0.88 -2.26
N ILE A 23 8.94 1.15 -2.96
CA ILE A 23 9.02 0.97 -4.42
C ILE A 23 8.77 -0.50 -4.78
N LEU A 24 9.40 -1.44 -4.05
CA LEU A 24 9.21 -2.87 -4.30
C LEU A 24 7.75 -3.30 -4.08
N PHE A 25 7.14 -2.83 -2.98
CA PHE A 25 5.72 -3.04 -2.73
C PHE A 25 4.87 -2.54 -3.91
N GLY A 26 5.06 -1.29 -4.32
CA GLY A 26 4.30 -0.68 -5.39
C GLY A 26 4.51 -1.38 -6.73
N TYR A 27 5.75 -1.69 -7.07
CA TYR A 27 6.10 -2.35 -8.33
C TYR A 27 5.50 -3.75 -8.42
N ASP A 28 5.75 -4.61 -7.42
CA ASP A 28 5.25 -6.01 -7.44
C ASP A 28 3.71 -6.07 -7.47
N THR A 29 3.07 -5.11 -6.81
CA THR A 29 1.61 -5.00 -6.81
C THR A 29 1.06 -4.53 -8.15
N ALA A 30 1.72 -3.58 -8.83
CA ALA A 30 1.23 -2.95 -10.05
C ALA A 30 1.58 -3.70 -11.35
N VAL A 31 2.73 -4.38 -11.37
CA VAL A 31 3.21 -5.11 -12.55
C VAL A 31 2.22 -6.16 -13.05
N ILE A 32 1.41 -6.70 -12.15
CA ILE A 32 0.38 -7.71 -12.43
C ILE A 32 -0.61 -7.24 -13.50
N SER A 33 -0.92 -5.94 -13.54
CA SER A 33 -1.91 -5.38 -14.45
C SER A 33 -1.56 -5.57 -15.93
N GLY A 34 -0.28 -5.50 -16.27
CA GLY A 34 0.20 -5.70 -17.65
C GLY A 34 0.35 -7.18 -18.03
N THR A 35 0.40 -8.08 -17.04
CA THR A 35 0.68 -9.51 -17.28
C THR A 35 -0.57 -10.38 -17.28
N THR A 36 -1.66 -9.92 -16.67
CA THR A 36 -2.88 -10.72 -16.44
C THR A 36 -3.43 -11.32 -17.73
N LYS A 37 -3.55 -10.55 -18.79
CA LYS A 37 -4.08 -11.04 -20.08
C LYS A 37 -3.21 -12.14 -20.70
N ALA A 38 -1.90 -11.92 -20.78
CA ALA A 38 -0.96 -12.89 -21.37
C ALA A 38 -0.92 -14.19 -20.56
N VAL A 39 -0.86 -14.09 -19.24
CA VAL A 39 -0.87 -15.25 -18.32
C VAL A 39 -2.20 -16.02 -18.42
N THR A 40 -3.34 -15.31 -18.43
CA THR A 40 -4.67 -15.92 -18.58
C THR A 40 -4.78 -16.67 -19.89
N THR A 41 -4.29 -16.10 -20.99
CA THR A 41 -4.31 -16.73 -22.31
C THR A 41 -3.38 -17.94 -22.37
N GLN A 42 -2.14 -17.81 -21.91
CA GLN A 42 -1.12 -18.88 -21.99
C GLN A 42 -1.47 -20.10 -21.16
N PHE A 43 -2.02 -19.91 -19.96
CA PHE A 43 -2.38 -21.00 -19.05
C PHE A 43 -3.87 -21.37 -19.11
N ALA A 44 -4.64 -20.79 -20.04
CA ALA A 44 -6.08 -21.01 -20.21
C ALA A 44 -6.87 -20.90 -18.89
N LEU A 45 -6.60 -19.82 -18.14
CA LEU A 45 -7.17 -19.61 -16.81
C LEU A 45 -8.67 -19.26 -16.91
N ASN A 46 -9.48 -19.84 -16.04
CA ASN A 46 -10.84 -19.39 -15.84
C ASN A 46 -10.86 -18.11 -14.94
N THR A 47 -12.03 -17.47 -14.85
CA THR A 47 -12.22 -16.20 -14.11
C THR A 47 -11.78 -16.28 -12.63
N ILE A 48 -11.99 -17.44 -11.97
CA ILE A 48 -11.58 -17.64 -10.57
C ILE A 48 -10.06 -17.75 -10.47
N GLN A 49 -9.43 -18.47 -11.41
CA GLN A 49 -7.97 -18.62 -11.48
C GLN A 49 -7.28 -17.30 -11.86
N GLU A 50 -7.89 -16.50 -12.73
CA GLU A 50 -7.43 -15.13 -13.03
C GLU A 50 -7.42 -14.26 -11.76
N GLY A 51 -8.50 -14.29 -10.98
CA GLY A 51 -8.55 -13.62 -9.69
C GLY A 51 -7.50 -14.17 -8.71
N TRP A 52 -7.29 -15.49 -8.69
CA TRP A 52 -6.27 -16.12 -7.84
C TRP A 52 -4.85 -15.72 -8.25
N TYR A 53 -4.57 -15.53 -9.53
CA TYR A 53 -3.28 -15.03 -10.00
C TYR A 53 -2.92 -13.65 -9.39
N VAL A 54 -3.91 -12.78 -9.23
CA VAL A 54 -3.74 -11.50 -8.52
C VAL A 54 -3.76 -11.70 -7.01
N GLY A 55 -4.73 -12.46 -6.51
CA GLY A 55 -5.00 -12.63 -5.07
C GLY A 55 -3.93 -13.40 -4.31
N CYS A 56 -3.20 -14.33 -4.95
CA CYS A 56 -2.21 -15.16 -4.26
C CYS A 56 -1.09 -14.35 -3.60
N ALA A 57 -0.62 -13.27 -4.24
CA ALA A 57 0.36 -12.37 -3.63
C ALA A 57 -0.22 -11.63 -2.41
N LEU A 58 -1.50 -11.27 -2.44
CA LEU A 58 -2.17 -10.61 -1.31
C LEU A 58 -2.32 -11.56 -0.11
N ILE A 59 -2.53 -12.86 -0.33
CA ILE A 59 -2.45 -13.88 0.73
C ILE A 59 -1.03 -13.94 1.30
N GLY A 60 0.00 -13.95 0.44
CA GLY A 60 1.39 -13.85 0.87
C GLY A 60 1.62 -12.60 1.76
N SER A 61 1.03 -11.46 1.38
CA SER A 61 1.14 -10.20 2.13
C SER A 61 0.48 -10.30 3.52
N ILE A 62 -0.70 -10.92 3.61
CA ILE A 62 -1.38 -11.18 4.89
C ILE A 62 -0.45 -11.99 5.82
N ILE A 63 0.15 -13.08 5.31
CA ILE A 63 1.08 -13.89 6.08
C ILE A 63 2.31 -13.06 6.49
N GLY A 64 2.88 -12.29 5.57
CA GLY A 64 4.00 -11.39 5.82
C GLY A 64 3.73 -10.39 6.94
N VAL A 65 2.57 -9.72 6.92
CA VAL A 65 2.14 -8.77 7.95
C VAL A 65 2.03 -9.44 9.33
N LEU A 66 1.43 -10.63 9.40
CA LEU A 66 1.29 -11.39 10.66
C LEU A 66 2.63 -11.74 11.29
N VAL A 67 3.65 -12.01 10.49
CA VAL A 67 4.96 -12.47 10.95
C VAL A 67 5.94 -11.30 11.13
N ALA A 68 5.72 -10.16 10.44
CA ALA A 68 6.63 -9.02 10.40
C ALA A 68 7.03 -8.50 11.78
N GLY A 69 6.07 -8.36 12.69
CA GLY A 69 6.32 -7.91 14.07
C GLY A 69 7.26 -8.87 14.82
N MET A 70 6.93 -10.16 14.84
CA MET A 70 7.73 -11.18 15.51
C MET A 70 9.15 -11.26 14.94
N LEU A 71 9.30 -11.21 13.62
CA LEU A 71 10.60 -11.22 12.97
C LEU A 71 11.41 -9.98 13.33
N SER A 72 10.82 -8.80 13.18
CA SER A 72 11.53 -7.53 13.42
C SER A 72 11.94 -7.36 14.88
N ASP A 73 11.12 -7.82 15.82
CA ASP A 73 11.46 -7.81 17.25
C ASP A 73 12.49 -8.88 17.61
N GLY A 74 12.46 -10.03 16.95
CA GLY A 74 13.40 -11.13 17.16
C GLY A 74 14.80 -10.82 16.67
N ILE A 75 14.95 -10.54 15.39
CA ILE A 75 16.23 -10.47 14.66
C ILE A 75 16.67 -9.05 14.27
N GLY A 76 15.80 -8.04 14.46
CA GLY A 76 16.05 -6.64 14.13
C GLY A 76 15.42 -6.19 12.82
N ARG A 77 15.32 -4.87 12.66
CA ARG A 77 14.63 -4.26 11.50
C ARG A 77 15.41 -4.46 10.21
N LYS A 78 16.70 -4.19 10.23
CA LYS A 78 17.60 -4.37 9.07
C LYS A 78 17.57 -5.80 8.54
N ARG A 79 17.73 -6.80 9.41
CA ARG A 79 17.74 -8.20 9.00
C ARG A 79 16.40 -8.66 8.46
N THR A 80 15.31 -8.17 9.03
CA THR A 80 13.96 -8.46 8.54
C THR A 80 13.73 -7.86 7.16
N MET A 81 14.19 -6.64 6.88
CA MET A 81 14.16 -6.05 5.54
C MET A 81 15.03 -6.82 4.55
N LEU A 82 16.19 -7.36 4.96
CA LEU A 82 17.01 -8.23 4.11
C LEU A 82 16.28 -9.51 3.71
N ILE A 83 15.57 -10.16 4.65
CA ILE A 83 14.73 -11.33 4.33
C ILE A 83 13.67 -10.96 3.31
N ALA A 84 12.98 -9.82 3.49
CA ALA A 84 11.99 -9.36 2.53
C ALA A 84 12.60 -9.10 1.14
N ALA A 85 13.76 -8.46 1.07
CA ALA A 85 14.49 -8.23 -0.19
C ALA A 85 14.85 -9.53 -0.91
N LEU A 86 15.27 -10.57 -0.16
CA LEU A 86 15.51 -11.90 -0.69
C LEU A 86 14.22 -12.55 -1.21
N MET A 87 13.09 -12.41 -0.48
CA MET A 87 11.80 -12.94 -0.93
C MET A 87 11.33 -12.28 -2.23
N PHE A 88 11.50 -10.96 -2.38
CA PHE A 88 11.22 -10.25 -3.63
C PHE A 88 12.11 -10.77 -4.78
N SER A 89 13.42 -10.87 -4.56
CA SER A 89 14.36 -11.36 -5.57
C SER A 89 14.04 -12.79 -6.02
N ILE A 90 13.71 -13.68 -5.07
CA ILE A 90 13.26 -15.06 -5.37
C ILE A 90 11.96 -15.05 -6.17
N SER A 91 11.01 -14.17 -5.79
CA SER A 91 9.75 -14.01 -6.50
C SER A 91 9.96 -13.56 -7.95
N ALA A 92 10.68 -12.45 -8.14
CA ALA A 92 10.91 -11.89 -9.47
C ALA A 92 11.62 -12.87 -10.40
N PHE A 93 12.71 -13.49 -9.91
CA PHE A 93 13.43 -14.52 -10.66
C PHE A 93 12.54 -15.74 -10.94
N GLY A 94 11.88 -16.26 -9.90
CA GLY A 94 11.04 -17.45 -10.01
C GLY A 94 9.85 -17.24 -10.94
N CYS A 95 9.20 -16.08 -10.90
CA CYS A 95 8.13 -15.73 -11.84
C CYS A 95 8.62 -15.67 -13.28
N ALA A 96 9.83 -15.13 -13.52
CA ALA A 96 10.41 -15.05 -14.86
C ALA A 96 10.68 -16.42 -15.47
N VAL A 97 11.03 -17.44 -14.67
CA VAL A 97 11.37 -18.79 -15.14
C VAL A 97 10.28 -19.84 -14.89
N ALA A 98 9.15 -19.48 -14.29
CA ALA A 98 8.07 -20.42 -13.94
C ALA A 98 7.59 -21.20 -15.15
N ALA A 99 7.62 -22.54 -15.08
CA ALA A 99 7.22 -23.42 -16.18
C ALA A 99 5.69 -23.66 -16.25
N ASN A 100 4.98 -23.46 -15.15
CA ASN A 100 3.55 -23.68 -15.07
C ASN A 100 2.89 -22.68 -14.07
N PHE A 101 1.55 -22.62 -14.13
CA PHE A 101 0.77 -21.70 -13.32
C PHE A 101 0.96 -21.91 -11.80
N SER A 102 1.08 -23.15 -11.32
CA SER A 102 1.27 -23.43 -9.90
C SER A 102 2.60 -22.88 -9.37
N GLN A 103 3.69 -23.02 -10.14
CA GLN A 103 4.97 -22.43 -9.79
C GLN A 103 4.89 -20.90 -9.78
N LEU A 104 4.24 -20.30 -10.78
CA LEU A 104 4.04 -18.86 -10.85
C LEU A 104 3.31 -18.36 -9.59
N VAL A 105 2.23 -19.02 -9.16
CA VAL A 105 1.49 -18.69 -7.93
C VAL A 105 2.39 -18.76 -6.70
N VAL A 106 3.19 -19.83 -6.54
CA VAL A 106 4.08 -19.98 -5.38
C VAL A 106 5.11 -18.85 -5.33
N PHE A 107 5.74 -18.52 -6.46
CA PHE A 107 6.70 -17.40 -6.48
C PHE A 107 6.03 -16.05 -6.23
N ARG A 108 4.83 -15.83 -6.74
CA ARG A 108 4.03 -14.65 -6.42
C ARG A 108 3.72 -14.54 -4.91
N MET A 109 3.45 -15.65 -4.23
CA MET A 109 3.25 -15.66 -2.78
C MET A 109 4.50 -15.23 -2.00
N PHE A 110 5.72 -15.60 -2.47
CA PHE A 110 6.96 -15.10 -1.87
C PHE A 110 7.11 -13.59 -2.02
N GLY A 111 6.80 -13.03 -3.18
CA GLY A 111 6.75 -11.58 -3.38
C GLY A 111 5.77 -10.92 -2.44
N GLY A 112 4.56 -11.47 -2.36
CA GLY A 112 3.54 -11.04 -1.42
C GLY A 112 4.01 -11.06 0.03
N PHE A 113 4.69 -12.12 0.48
CA PHE A 113 5.29 -12.17 1.82
C PHE A 113 6.26 -10.99 2.05
N GLY A 114 7.12 -10.71 1.07
CA GLY A 114 8.00 -9.54 1.07
C GLY A 114 7.22 -8.23 1.23
N ILE A 115 6.13 -8.05 0.46
CA ILE A 115 5.22 -6.88 0.56
C ILE A 115 4.71 -6.72 2.00
N GLY A 116 4.17 -7.79 2.58
CA GLY A 116 3.64 -7.77 3.95
C GLY A 116 4.68 -7.35 4.97
N VAL A 117 5.89 -7.88 4.87
CA VAL A 117 7.00 -7.56 5.79
C VAL A 117 7.43 -6.09 5.63
N VAL A 118 7.71 -5.60 4.41
CA VAL A 118 8.18 -4.21 4.25
C VAL A 118 7.09 -3.19 4.55
N SER A 119 5.82 -3.53 4.40
CA SER A 119 4.71 -2.64 4.73
C SER A 119 4.67 -2.25 6.21
N ILE A 120 5.23 -3.09 7.08
CA ILE A 120 5.33 -2.86 8.53
C ILE A 120 6.73 -2.38 8.91
N VAL A 121 7.77 -3.09 8.45
CA VAL A 121 9.12 -2.90 8.99
C VAL A 121 9.81 -1.65 8.42
N SER A 122 9.58 -1.30 7.15
CA SER A 122 10.19 -0.10 6.56
C SER A 122 9.71 1.21 7.23
N PRO A 123 8.40 1.49 7.34
CA PRO A 123 7.93 2.69 8.06
C PRO A 123 8.29 2.65 9.55
N MET A 124 8.34 1.48 10.18
CA MET A 124 8.82 1.33 11.56
C MET A 124 10.28 1.76 11.68
N TYR A 125 11.18 1.24 10.83
CA TYR A 125 12.58 1.64 10.82
C TYR A 125 12.74 3.14 10.60
N ILE A 126 12.03 3.71 9.61
CA ILE A 126 12.06 5.15 9.34
C ILE A 126 11.64 5.95 10.58
N SER A 127 10.59 5.54 11.27
CA SER A 127 10.11 6.23 12.47
C SER A 127 11.09 6.15 13.64
N GLU A 128 11.88 5.07 13.74
CA GLU A 128 12.87 4.83 14.81
C GLU A 128 14.19 5.58 14.59
N VAL A 129 14.56 5.88 13.33
CA VAL A 129 15.77 6.66 13.00
C VAL A 129 15.47 8.15 12.77
N ALA A 130 14.21 8.50 12.57
CA ALA A 130 13.78 9.87 12.32
C ALA A 130 13.75 10.71 13.60
N VAL A 131 14.24 11.96 13.50
CA VAL A 131 14.07 12.94 14.57
C VAL A 131 12.61 13.36 14.72
N ALA A 132 12.18 13.64 15.95
CA ALA A 132 10.77 13.89 16.28
C ALA A 132 10.13 14.96 15.36
N SER A 133 10.84 16.06 15.09
CA SER A 133 10.36 17.20 14.28
C SER A 133 10.11 16.86 12.80
N LYS A 134 10.68 15.76 12.26
CA LYS A 134 10.60 15.37 10.86
C LYS A 134 10.04 13.96 10.64
N ARG A 135 9.69 13.25 11.70
CA ARG A 135 9.23 11.85 11.66
C ARG A 135 8.05 11.65 10.70
N GLY A 136 7.02 12.48 10.81
CA GLY A 136 5.84 12.36 9.93
C GLY A 136 6.18 12.52 8.45
N THR A 137 7.00 13.52 8.09
CA THR A 137 7.44 13.75 6.71
C THR A 137 8.27 12.59 6.17
N LEU A 138 9.19 12.02 6.99
CA LEU A 138 10.04 10.92 6.57
C LEU A 138 9.25 9.60 6.44
N VAL A 139 8.28 9.35 7.31
CA VAL A 139 7.40 8.18 7.17
C VAL A 139 6.48 8.32 5.95
N ALA A 140 5.99 9.54 5.65
CA ALA A 140 5.20 9.79 4.44
C ALA A 140 5.99 9.51 3.14
N LEU A 141 7.32 9.59 3.16
CA LEU A 141 8.18 9.20 2.05
C LEU A 141 7.96 7.74 1.63
N TYR A 142 7.70 6.85 2.59
CA TYR A 142 7.40 5.45 2.28
C TYR A 142 6.15 5.30 1.40
N GLN A 143 5.07 6.02 1.73
CA GLN A 143 3.84 6.03 0.91
C GLN A 143 4.09 6.61 -0.49
N LEU A 144 4.90 7.66 -0.58
CA LEU A 144 5.28 8.24 -1.87
C LEU A 144 6.07 7.25 -2.73
N MET A 145 6.97 6.49 -2.12
CA MET A 145 7.74 5.44 -2.82
C MET A 145 6.86 4.29 -3.30
N ILE A 146 5.78 3.94 -2.58
CA ILE A 146 4.79 2.97 -3.08
C ILE A 146 4.16 3.45 -4.39
N THR A 147 3.67 4.68 -4.43
CA THR A 147 3.03 5.22 -5.65
C THR A 147 4.03 5.43 -6.79
N LEU A 148 5.29 5.73 -6.50
CA LEU A 148 6.37 5.72 -7.48
C LEU A 148 6.60 4.31 -8.04
N GLY A 149 6.58 3.28 -7.18
CA GLY A 149 6.68 1.88 -7.59
C GLY A 149 5.55 1.47 -8.56
N PHE A 150 4.31 1.88 -8.29
CA PHE A 150 3.19 1.71 -9.24
C PHE A 150 3.49 2.34 -10.60
N LEU A 151 3.90 3.60 -10.61
CA LEU A 151 4.21 4.31 -11.84
C LEU A 151 5.34 3.63 -12.63
N LEU A 152 6.42 3.21 -11.96
CA LEU A 152 7.53 2.51 -12.60
C LEU A 152 7.10 1.17 -13.20
N ALA A 153 6.27 0.39 -12.51
CA ALA A 153 5.74 -0.87 -13.03
C ALA A 153 4.90 -0.65 -14.29
N TYR A 154 4.01 0.33 -14.28
CA TYR A 154 3.19 0.66 -15.45
C TYR A 154 4.03 1.13 -16.64
N LEU A 155 5.06 1.93 -16.39
CA LEU A 155 6.01 2.36 -17.43
C LEU A 155 6.76 1.17 -18.03
N VAL A 156 7.25 0.26 -17.20
CA VAL A 156 7.98 -0.94 -17.66
C VAL A 156 7.03 -1.85 -18.47
N ASN A 157 5.81 -2.07 -17.99
CA ASN A 157 4.80 -2.83 -18.72
C ASN A 157 4.53 -2.23 -20.11
N PHE A 158 4.33 -0.90 -20.18
CA PHE A 158 4.10 -0.19 -21.44
C PHE A 158 5.31 -0.28 -22.38
N ILE A 159 6.54 -0.05 -21.86
CA ILE A 159 7.77 -0.09 -22.68
C ILE A 159 8.00 -1.49 -23.23
N ILE A 160 7.86 -2.54 -22.41
CA ILE A 160 8.04 -3.92 -22.87
C ILE A 160 7.01 -4.24 -23.93
N TYR A 161 5.70 -4.03 -23.63
CA TYR A 161 4.62 -4.37 -24.56
C TYR A 161 4.74 -3.66 -25.91
N LYS A 162 5.14 -2.39 -25.93
CA LYS A 162 5.32 -1.61 -27.17
C LYS A 162 6.41 -2.17 -28.09
N ASN A 163 7.38 -2.90 -27.55
CA ASN A 163 8.51 -3.46 -28.29
C ASN A 163 8.40 -4.97 -28.51
N VAL A 164 7.27 -5.57 -28.16
CA VAL A 164 6.99 -6.99 -28.33
C VAL A 164 6.81 -7.33 -29.81
N ASP A 165 7.47 -8.39 -30.27
CA ASP A 165 7.17 -9.08 -31.49
C ASP A 165 6.81 -10.55 -31.15
N GLU A 166 5.51 -10.83 -31.06
CA GLU A 166 5.02 -12.15 -30.68
C GLU A 166 5.39 -13.26 -31.69
N SER A 167 5.81 -12.90 -32.89
CA SER A 167 6.27 -13.86 -33.90
C SER A 167 7.68 -14.37 -33.61
N VAL A 168 8.45 -13.65 -32.82
CA VAL A 168 9.84 -14.00 -32.46
C VAL A 168 9.83 -15.02 -31.33
N THR A 169 10.33 -16.21 -31.64
CA THR A 169 10.53 -17.30 -30.67
C THR A 169 11.97 -17.77 -30.68
N GLY A 170 12.47 -18.22 -29.54
CA GLY A 170 13.89 -18.63 -29.43
C GLY A 170 14.27 -19.11 -28.04
N SER A 171 15.38 -18.61 -27.51
CA SER A 171 15.80 -18.89 -26.15
C SER A 171 14.82 -18.31 -25.12
N LEU A 172 14.87 -18.80 -23.88
CA LEU A 172 14.06 -18.24 -22.78
C LEU A 172 14.16 -16.71 -22.71
N MET A 173 15.39 -16.18 -22.85
CA MET A 173 15.65 -14.74 -22.82
C MET A 173 14.98 -14.00 -23.97
N THR A 174 14.96 -14.59 -25.16
CA THR A 174 14.27 -14.04 -26.33
C THR A 174 12.75 -14.04 -26.10
N ASN A 175 12.21 -15.15 -25.62
CA ASN A 175 10.77 -15.28 -25.36
C ASN A 175 10.28 -14.34 -24.25
N MET A 176 11.10 -14.08 -23.22
CA MET A 176 10.78 -13.18 -22.11
C MET A 176 10.43 -11.74 -22.52
N PHE A 177 10.91 -11.28 -23.69
CA PHE A 177 10.64 -9.93 -24.17
C PHE A 177 9.83 -9.91 -25.47
N ASN A 178 9.35 -11.08 -25.92
CA ASN A 178 8.56 -11.25 -27.13
C ASN A 178 7.32 -12.12 -26.85
N SER A 179 7.31 -13.40 -27.25
CA SER A 179 6.14 -14.28 -27.14
C SER A 179 5.62 -14.49 -25.71
N GLU A 180 6.47 -14.39 -24.71
CA GLU A 180 6.14 -14.51 -23.28
C GLU A 180 6.50 -13.24 -22.48
N TYR A 181 6.17 -12.07 -23.04
CA TYR A 181 6.57 -10.75 -22.51
C TYR A 181 6.19 -10.51 -21.04
N TRP A 182 5.16 -11.20 -20.54
CA TRP A 182 4.78 -11.14 -19.12
C TRP A 182 5.93 -11.59 -18.18
N ARG A 183 6.80 -12.50 -18.64
CA ARG A 183 7.99 -12.95 -17.89
C ARG A 183 9.00 -11.80 -17.75
N GLY A 184 9.21 -11.04 -18.82
CA GLY A 184 10.06 -9.86 -18.81
C GLY A 184 9.53 -8.78 -17.89
N MET A 185 8.20 -8.52 -17.91
CA MET A 185 7.55 -7.56 -17.01
C MET A 185 7.77 -7.93 -15.53
N LEU A 186 7.51 -9.19 -15.14
CA LEU A 186 7.72 -9.69 -13.79
C LEU A 186 9.21 -9.75 -13.42
N GLY A 187 10.06 -10.19 -14.35
CA GLY A 187 11.50 -10.33 -14.15
C GLY A 187 12.22 -8.99 -13.97
N CYS A 188 11.75 -7.91 -14.58
CA CYS A 188 12.31 -6.56 -14.42
C CYS A 188 12.23 -6.06 -12.97
N ASN A 189 11.34 -6.63 -12.15
CA ASN A 189 11.30 -6.33 -10.70
C ASN A 189 12.63 -6.69 -10.02
N LEU A 190 13.39 -7.63 -10.56
CA LEU A 190 14.69 -8.02 -10.00
C LEU A 190 15.67 -6.85 -9.91
N ILE A 191 15.54 -5.81 -10.77
CA ILE A 191 16.42 -4.65 -10.76
C ILE A 191 16.26 -3.86 -9.44
N PRO A 192 15.09 -3.32 -9.10
CA PRO A 192 14.90 -2.64 -7.82
C PRO A 192 15.08 -3.57 -6.61
N ASP A 193 14.81 -4.88 -6.73
CA ASP A 193 15.00 -5.87 -5.65
C ASP A 193 16.49 -5.97 -5.28
N ILE A 194 17.37 -6.12 -6.28
CA ILE A 194 18.83 -6.19 -6.07
C ILE A 194 19.35 -4.85 -5.53
N ILE A 195 18.87 -3.72 -6.05
CA ILE A 195 19.24 -2.40 -5.52
C ILE A 195 18.91 -2.34 -4.03
N PHE A 196 17.69 -2.71 -3.63
CA PHE A 196 17.27 -2.70 -2.23
C PHE A 196 18.11 -3.65 -1.39
N LEU A 197 18.34 -4.88 -1.87
CA LEU A 197 19.16 -5.87 -1.20
C LEU A 197 20.58 -5.34 -0.93
N VAL A 198 21.19 -4.64 -1.90
CA VAL A 198 22.54 -4.09 -1.76
C VAL A 198 22.55 -2.88 -0.83
N VAL A 199 21.63 -1.92 -1.00
CA VAL A 199 21.69 -0.68 -0.22
C VAL A 199 21.34 -0.87 1.26
N ILE A 200 20.57 -1.91 1.63
CA ILE A 200 20.28 -2.25 3.04
C ILE A 200 21.58 -2.57 3.81
N PHE A 201 22.63 -3.10 3.17
CA PHE A 201 23.89 -3.35 3.87
C PHE A 201 24.53 -2.08 4.42
N PHE A 202 24.30 -0.92 3.79
CA PHE A 202 24.89 0.35 4.17
C PHE A 202 24.17 1.07 5.32
N ILE A 203 22.96 0.64 5.70
CA ILE A 203 22.26 1.20 6.86
C ILE A 203 22.57 0.40 8.14
N PRO A 204 22.64 1.05 9.31
CA PRO A 204 22.78 0.36 10.58
C PRO A 204 21.47 -0.31 11.01
N GLU A 205 21.51 -1.07 12.12
CA GLU A 205 20.30 -1.53 12.79
C GLU A 205 19.61 -0.37 13.52
N SER A 206 18.32 -0.53 13.85
CA SER A 206 17.57 0.47 14.59
C SER A 206 18.18 0.73 15.98
N PRO A 207 18.45 2.00 16.33
CA PRO A 207 18.94 2.34 17.67
C PRO A 207 17.91 1.96 18.77
N ARG A 208 16.62 2.11 18.54
CA ARG A 208 15.56 1.70 19.47
C ARG A 208 15.59 0.20 19.72
N TRP A 209 15.68 -0.60 18.66
CA TRP A 209 15.78 -2.06 18.80
C TRP A 209 17.03 -2.49 19.56
N LEU A 210 18.17 -1.86 19.28
CA LEU A 210 19.43 -2.14 19.99
C LEU A 210 19.30 -1.86 21.50
N LEU A 211 18.65 -0.76 21.88
CA LEU A 211 18.37 -0.43 23.28
C LEU A 211 17.46 -1.49 23.93
N VAL A 212 16.40 -1.91 23.26
CA VAL A 212 15.51 -2.99 23.74
C VAL A 212 16.29 -4.30 23.98
N LYS A 213 17.30 -4.58 23.14
CA LYS A 213 18.14 -5.78 23.25
C LYS A 213 19.33 -5.64 24.21
N GLY A 214 19.44 -4.51 24.93
CA GLY A 214 20.56 -4.25 25.85
C GLY A 214 21.89 -3.93 25.18
N ARG A 215 21.90 -3.66 23.84
CA ARG A 215 23.09 -3.32 23.05
C ARG A 215 23.31 -1.81 23.02
N GLY A 216 23.39 -1.19 24.22
CA GLY A 216 23.44 0.26 24.38
C GLY A 216 24.64 0.93 23.73
N ALA A 217 25.83 0.31 23.73
CA ALA A 217 27.04 0.86 23.12
C ALA A 217 26.87 1.04 21.58
N GLU A 218 26.28 0.07 20.91
CA GLU A 218 26.01 0.15 19.47
C GLU A 218 24.92 1.18 19.16
N ALA A 219 23.87 1.23 19.98
CA ALA A 219 22.83 2.24 19.85
C ALA A 219 23.40 3.66 19.99
N SER A 220 24.27 3.90 20.99
CA SER A 220 24.95 5.18 21.20
C SER A 220 25.77 5.59 19.99
N THR A 221 26.54 4.67 19.38
CA THR A 221 27.33 4.94 18.19
C THR A 221 26.46 5.41 17.02
N ILE A 222 25.27 4.83 16.84
CA ILE A 222 24.35 5.22 15.78
C ILE A 222 23.70 6.57 16.09
N LEU A 223 23.25 6.77 17.34
CA LEU A 223 22.66 8.03 17.78
C LEU A 223 23.65 9.18 17.66
N GLN A 224 24.96 9.00 17.92
CA GLN A 224 26.00 10.00 17.70
C GLN A 224 26.22 10.34 16.23
N ARG A 225 25.86 9.47 15.29
CA ARG A 225 25.85 9.80 13.85
C ARG A 225 24.60 10.58 13.43
N ILE A 226 23.49 10.38 14.13
CA ILE A 226 22.22 11.10 13.91
C ILE A 226 22.29 12.46 14.57
N TYR A 227 22.67 12.53 15.85
CA TYR A 227 22.80 13.75 16.63
C TYR A 227 24.27 14.18 16.70
N ILE A 228 24.55 15.44 16.35
CA ILE A 228 25.91 15.94 16.22
C ILE A 228 26.62 16.04 17.58
N THR A 229 25.85 16.20 18.68
CA THR A 229 26.40 16.32 20.04
C THR A 229 26.15 15.03 20.84
N GLU A 230 27.16 14.64 21.62
CA GLU A 230 27.07 13.48 22.50
C GLU A 230 25.99 13.63 23.58
N GLU A 231 25.78 14.88 24.04
CA GLU A 231 24.74 15.20 25.03
C GLU A 231 23.34 14.93 24.48
N GLU A 232 23.04 15.37 23.26
CA GLU A 232 21.74 15.12 22.59
C GLU A 232 21.54 13.64 22.30
N ALA A 233 22.57 12.92 21.84
CA ALA A 233 22.53 11.49 21.60
C ALA A 233 22.24 10.71 22.89
N SER A 234 22.91 11.06 24.00
CA SER A 234 22.73 10.44 25.30
C SER A 234 21.35 10.73 25.89
N LYS A 235 20.86 11.96 25.75
CA LYS A 235 19.52 12.38 26.14
C LYS A 235 18.46 11.57 25.38
N GLN A 236 18.59 11.44 24.06
CA GLN A 236 17.64 10.68 23.24
C GLN A 236 17.64 9.19 23.58
N ALA A 237 18.81 8.61 23.92
CA ALA A 237 18.90 7.24 24.40
C ALA A 237 18.15 7.05 25.73
N GLY A 238 18.32 8.00 26.68
CA GLY A 238 17.62 8.01 27.96
C GLY A 238 16.11 8.10 27.80
N GLU A 239 15.62 9.08 27.01
CA GLU A 239 14.19 9.26 26.72
C GLU A 239 13.59 8.00 26.07
N THR A 240 14.35 7.34 25.18
CA THR A 240 13.90 6.10 24.54
C THR A 240 13.81 4.94 25.54
N LEU A 241 14.76 4.80 26.48
CA LEU A 241 14.73 3.79 27.53
C LEU A 241 13.58 4.02 28.51
N GLU A 242 13.31 5.26 28.90
CA GLU A 242 12.16 5.62 29.73
C GLU A 242 10.83 5.27 29.04
N ALA A 243 10.71 5.60 27.76
CA ALA A 243 9.54 5.24 26.96
C ALA A 243 9.32 3.74 26.89
N ILE A 244 10.38 2.94 26.66
CA ILE A 244 10.33 1.48 26.66
C ILE A 244 9.90 0.94 28.04
N GLY A 245 10.46 1.50 29.12
CA GLY A 245 10.12 1.09 30.51
C GLY A 245 8.69 1.41 30.90
N SER A 246 8.08 2.44 30.31
CA SER A 246 6.71 2.85 30.54
C SER A 246 5.66 2.23 29.60
N GLU A 247 6.08 1.43 28.60
CA GLU A 247 5.16 0.75 27.69
C GLU A 247 4.28 -0.25 28.46
N VAL A 248 3.03 0.13 28.67
CA VAL A 248 2.00 -0.77 29.23
C VAL A 248 1.67 -1.84 28.18
N LYS A 249 1.92 -3.10 28.51
CA LYS A 249 1.53 -4.22 27.64
C LYS A 249 0.01 -4.15 27.37
N ALA A 250 -0.36 -4.02 26.12
CA ALA A 250 -1.76 -4.01 25.73
C ALA A 250 -2.47 -5.28 26.23
N ASN A 251 -3.56 -5.10 26.97
CA ASN A 251 -4.35 -6.22 27.44
C ASN A 251 -5.46 -6.51 26.41
N TRP A 252 -5.43 -7.71 25.81
CA TRP A 252 -6.43 -8.15 24.84
C TRP A 252 -7.87 -8.01 25.32
N LYS A 253 -8.10 -8.14 26.62
CA LYS A 253 -9.43 -8.01 27.23
C LYS A 253 -9.99 -6.59 27.12
N GLU A 254 -9.15 -5.58 27.07
CA GLU A 254 -9.58 -4.18 26.94
C GLU A 254 -10.21 -3.86 25.58
N ILE A 255 -9.88 -4.62 24.53
CA ILE A 255 -10.52 -4.48 23.21
C ILE A 255 -12.03 -4.77 23.30
N PHE A 256 -12.43 -5.70 24.17
CA PHE A 256 -13.82 -6.11 24.31
C PHE A 256 -14.63 -5.17 25.21
N GLU A 257 -14.04 -4.10 25.76
CA GLU A 257 -14.81 -3.04 26.41
C GLU A 257 -15.80 -2.43 25.40
N PRO A 258 -17.09 -2.29 25.73
CA PRO A 258 -18.15 -1.98 24.74
C PRO A 258 -17.87 -0.79 23.84
N GLY A 259 -17.30 0.30 24.37
CA GLY A 259 -16.94 1.49 23.59
C GLY A 259 -15.74 1.26 22.67
N ILE A 260 -14.71 0.57 23.16
CA ILE A 260 -13.49 0.27 22.39
C ILE A 260 -13.82 -0.75 21.30
N PHE A 261 -14.56 -1.81 21.62
CA PHE A 261 -14.98 -2.81 20.64
C PHE A 261 -15.77 -2.18 19.48
N ARG A 262 -16.67 -1.23 19.78
CA ARG A 262 -17.39 -0.48 18.75
C ARG A 262 -16.45 0.33 17.87
N ALA A 263 -15.43 0.99 18.44
CA ALA A 263 -14.43 1.70 17.66
C ALA A 263 -13.65 0.74 16.74
N VAL A 264 -13.25 -0.43 17.23
CA VAL A 264 -12.55 -1.45 16.42
C VAL A 264 -13.42 -1.95 15.27
N LEU A 265 -14.70 -2.24 15.51
CA LEU A 265 -15.63 -2.65 14.45
C LEU A 265 -15.80 -1.57 13.39
N ILE A 266 -15.92 -0.30 13.79
CA ILE A 266 -16.02 0.83 12.87
C ILE A 266 -14.73 0.96 12.05
N GLY A 267 -13.56 0.84 12.66
CA GLY A 267 -12.28 0.88 11.95
C GLY A 267 -12.13 -0.26 10.95
N CYS A 268 -12.51 -1.49 11.32
CA CYS A 268 -12.54 -2.63 10.39
C CYS A 268 -13.52 -2.39 9.23
N ALA A 269 -14.70 -1.85 9.51
CA ALA A 269 -15.68 -1.54 8.48
C ALA A 269 -15.17 -0.47 7.49
N ILE A 270 -14.55 0.60 7.98
CA ILE A 270 -13.89 1.62 7.15
C ILE A 270 -12.78 1.00 6.31
N ALA A 271 -11.94 0.14 6.91
CA ALA A 271 -10.83 -0.50 6.23
C ALA A 271 -11.31 -1.41 5.07
N ILE A 272 -12.34 -2.24 5.31
CA ILE A 272 -12.90 -3.14 4.28
C ILE A 272 -13.67 -2.36 3.22
N LEU A 273 -14.61 -1.50 3.61
CA LEU A 273 -15.43 -0.74 2.66
C LEU A 273 -14.58 0.17 1.78
N GLY A 274 -13.50 0.75 2.33
CA GLY A 274 -12.55 1.53 1.55
C GLY A 274 -11.95 0.75 0.37
N GLN A 275 -11.74 -0.56 0.52
CA GLN A 275 -11.26 -1.42 -0.58
C GLN A 275 -12.38 -1.71 -1.59
N PHE A 276 -13.62 -1.93 -1.12
CA PHE A 276 -14.78 -2.20 -1.98
C PHE A 276 -15.27 -0.99 -2.80
N MET A 277 -14.68 0.19 -2.61
CA MET A 277 -14.88 1.31 -3.54
C MET A 277 -14.13 1.16 -4.87
N GLY A 278 -13.27 0.13 -5.02
CA GLY A 278 -12.75 -0.33 -6.30
C GLY A 278 -11.41 0.25 -6.74
N VAL A 279 -10.69 1.02 -5.91
CA VAL A 279 -9.40 1.59 -6.34
C VAL A 279 -8.40 0.51 -6.74
N ASN A 280 -8.30 -0.57 -5.96
CA ASN A 280 -7.40 -1.67 -6.27
C ASN A 280 -7.86 -2.48 -7.49
N ALA A 281 -9.16 -2.55 -7.77
CA ALA A 281 -9.67 -3.13 -9.01
C ALA A 281 -9.15 -2.36 -10.24
N VAL A 282 -9.17 -1.03 -10.19
CA VAL A 282 -8.64 -0.17 -11.26
C VAL A 282 -7.13 -0.32 -11.39
N LEU A 283 -6.39 -0.37 -10.28
CA LEU A 283 -4.93 -0.47 -10.29
C LEU A 283 -4.43 -1.83 -10.80
N TYR A 284 -5.14 -2.92 -10.50
CA TYR A 284 -4.73 -4.29 -10.89
C TYR A 284 -5.25 -4.70 -12.26
N TYR A 285 -6.43 -4.22 -12.66
CA TYR A 285 -7.12 -4.62 -13.89
C TYR A 285 -7.33 -3.47 -14.88
N GLY A 286 -6.66 -2.33 -14.67
CA GLY A 286 -6.80 -1.14 -15.52
C GLY A 286 -6.69 -1.42 -17.01
N PRO A 287 -5.60 -2.06 -17.50
CA PRO A 287 -5.48 -2.38 -18.92
C PRO A 287 -6.64 -3.22 -19.46
N LYS A 288 -7.09 -4.25 -18.73
CA LYS A 288 -8.22 -5.07 -19.11
C LYS A 288 -9.52 -4.26 -19.22
N ILE A 289 -9.78 -3.39 -18.26
CA ILE A 289 -10.97 -2.53 -18.26
C ILE A 289 -10.96 -1.56 -19.46
N PHE A 290 -9.78 -1.01 -19.80
CA PHE A 290 -9.64 -0.14 -20.97
C PHE A 290 -9.76 -0.91 -22.29
N GLU A 291 -9.28 -2.15 -22.36
CA GLU A 291 -9.49 -3.04 -23.51
C GLU A 291 -10.97 -3.42 -23.68
N ASP A 292 -11.67 -3.71 -22.58
CA ASP A 292 -13.13 -3.97 -22.58
C ASP A 292 -13.92 -2.74 -23.07
N ALA A 293 -13.35 -1.54 -22.96
CA ALA A 293 -13.87 -0.30 -23.53
C ALA A 293 -13.51 -0.10 -25.02
N GLY A 294 -12.80 -1.05 -25.64
CA GLY A 294 -12.42 -1.01 -27.05
C GLY A 294 -11.10 -0.29 -27.34
N MET A 295 -10.25 -0.06 -26.32
CA MET A 295 -8.91 0.50 -26.54
C MET A 295 -7.94 -0.61 -26.97
N THR A 296 -6.97 -0.27 -27.82
CA THR A 296 -5.88 -1.20 -28.17
C THR A 296 -4.96 -1.45 -26.96
N GLY A 297 -4.23 -2.55 -26.93
CA GLY A 297 -3.40 -2.93 -25.78
C GLY A 297 -2.34 -1.88 -25.41
N ASP A 298 -1.69 -1.25 -26.40
CA ASP A 298 -0.73 -0.17 -26.20
C ASP A 298 -1.38 1.10 -25.60
N VAL A 299 -2.58 1.49 -26.08
CA VAL A 299 -3.33 2.62 -25.54
C VAL A 299 -3.84 2.33 -24.14
N SER A 300 -4.26 1.09 -23.86
CA SER A 300 -4.71 0.65 -22.54
C SER A 300 -3.58 0.70 -21.49
N LEU A 301 -2.39 0.23 -21.86
CA LEU A 301 -1.22 0.31 -20.98
C LEU A 301 -0.74 1.75 -20.80
N LEU A 302 -0.73 2.57 -21.85
CA LEU A 302 -0.41 4.00 -21.74
C LEU A 302 -1.40 4.72 -20.83
N SER A 303 -2.70 4.42 -20.96
CA SER A 303 -3.74 4.98 -20.08
C SER A 303 -3.49 4.59 -18.61
N THR A 304 -3.02 3.37 -18.37
CA THR A 304 -2.63 2.91 -17.02
C THR A 304 -1.39 3.65 -16.49
N VAL A 305 -0.42 4.01 -17.34
CA VAL A 305 0.70 4.89 -16.96
C VAL A 305 0.19 6.26 -16.51
N LEU A 306 -0.79 6.83 -17.21
CA LEU A 306 -1.40 8.11 -16.79
C LEU A 306 -2.11 8.00 -15.46
N VAL A 307 -2.83 6.89 -15.21
CA VAL A 307 -3.42 6.57 -13.89
C VAL A 307 -2.34 6.54 -12.80
N GLY A 308 -1.23 5.86 -13.04
CA GLY A 308 -0.08 5.82 -12.12
C GLY A 308 0.54 7.20 -11.86
N ALA A 309 0.70 8.01 -12.91
CA ALA A 309 1.23 9.37 -12.80
C ALA A 309 0.30 10.27 -11.97
N VAL A 310 -1.01 10.23 -12.21
CA VAL A 310 -1.98 10.97 -11.40
C VAL A 310 -1.96 10.50 -9.95
N ASN A 311 -1.91 9.19 -9.69
CA ASN A 311 -1.81 8.65 -8.35
C ASN A 311 -0.55 9.16 -7.61
N PHE A 312 0.61 9.12 -8.26
CA PHE A 312 1.88 9.61 -7.70
C PHE A 312 1.84 11.11 -7.41
N LEU A 313 1.45 11.93 -8.38
CA LEU A 313 1.38 13.39 -8.23
C LEU A 313 0.37 13.80 -7.17
N THR A 314 -0.79 13.14 -7.13
CA THR A 314 -1.81 13.41 -6.13
C THR A 314 -1.35 13.02 -4.72
N THR A 315 -0.57 11.96 -4.58
CA THR A 315 0.01 11.58 -3.27
C THR A 315 0.93 12.68 -2.73
N ILE A 316 1.72 13.35 -3.59
CA ILE A 316 2.53 14.51 -3.18
C ILE A 316 1.62 15.64 -2.66
N ILE A 317 0.54 15.93 -3.38
CA ILE A 317 -0.41 16.99 -3.00
C ILE A 317 -1.10 16.62 -1.68
N ALA A 318 -1.52 15.37 -1.52
CA ALA A 318 -2.23 14.87 -0.34
C ALA A 318 -1.40 15.03 0.94
N THR A 319 -0.09 14.77 0.89
CA THR A 319 0.81 14.93 2.06
C THR A 319 0.89 16.36 2.57
N VAL A 320 0.61 17.36 1.70
CA VAL A 320 0.62 18.78 2.07
C VAL A 320 -0.74 19.27 2.58
N ILE A 321 -1.82 18.68 2.06
CA ILE A 321 -3.20 19.16 2.29
C ILE A 321 -3.83 18.52 3.52
N ILE A 322 -3.48 17.28 3.87
CA ILE A 322 -4.13 16.49 4.90
C ILE A 322 -4.20 17.18 6.27
N ASP A 323 -3.16 17.92 6.64
CA ASP A 323 -3.10 18.63 7.92
C ASP A 323 -3.85 19.98 7.91
N LYS A 324 -4.19 20.50 6.73
CA LYS A 324 -4.84 21.82 6.58
C LYS A 324 -6.36 21.74 6.48
N VAL A 325 -6.89 20.71 5.82
CA VAL A 325 -8.32 20.61 5.48
C VAL A 325 -9.12 19.82 6.51
N GLY A 326 -8.49 18.90 7.22
CA GLY A 326 -9.19 17.99 8.15
C GLY A 326 -9.60 16.67 7.47
N ARG A 327 -9.64 15.62 8.30
CA ARG A 327 -9.76 14.22 7.83
C ARG A 327 -11.14 13.93 7.25
N LYS A 328 -12.21 14.30 7.97
CA LYS A 328 -13.60 14.07 7.53
C LYS A 328 -13.95 14.85 6.28
N GLN A 329 -13.49 16.10 6.19
CA GLN A 329 -13.82 16.97 5.07
C GLN A 329 -13.18 16.48 3.77
N LEU A 330 -11.91 16.02 3.84
CA LEU A 330 -11.24 15.37 2.69
C LEU A 330 -11.99 14.12 2.22
N VAL A 331 -12.46 13.30 3.17
CA VAL A 331 -13.26 12.10 2.85
C VAL A 331 -14.58 12.49 2.19
N TYR A 332 -15.31 13.47 2.70
CA TYR A 332 -16.59 13.88 2.12
C TYR A 332 -16.44 14.36 0.67
N TRP A 333 -15.48 15.23 0.41
CA TRP A 333 -15.25 15.71 -0.95
C TRP A 333 -14.74 14.62 -1.87
N GLY A 334 -13.76 13.84 -1.42
CA GLY A 334 -13.18 12.79 -2.24
C GLY A 334 -14.17 11.68 -2.57
N VAL A 335 -14.89 11.15 -1.58
CA VAL A 335 -15.86 10.07 -1.82
C VAL A 335 -17.06 10.55 -2.63
N SER A 336 -17.54 11.79 -2.43
CA SER A 336 -18.59 12.35 -3.27
C SER A 336 -18.14 12.47 -4.74
N SER A 337 -16.92 12.94 -4.97
CA SER A 337 -16.32 12.96 -6.31
C SER A 337 -16.16 11.55 -6.90
N MET A 338 -15.72 10.58 -6.07
CA MET A 338 -15.62 9.17 -6.50
C MET A 338 -16.97 8.62 -6.95
N ILE A 339 -18.05 8.87 -6.21
CA ILE A 339 -19.40 8.43 -6.60
C ILE A 339 -19.77 8.97 -7.97
N VAL A 340 -19.57 10.27 -8.20
CA VAL A 340 -19.85 10.91 -9.50
C VAL A 340 -19.04 10.25 -10.63
N CYS A 341 -17.74 10.03 -10.39
CA CYS A 341 -16.86 9.40 -11.38
C CYS A 341 -17.28 7.95 -11.67
N LEU A 342 -17.56 7.16 -10.63
CA LEU A 342 -17.99 5.76 -10.78
C LEU A 342 -19.31 5.65 -11.54
N LEU A 343 -20.27 6.55 -11.28
CA LEU A 343 -21.53 6.62 -12.03
C LEU A 343 -21.32 7.02 -13.48
N ALA A 344 -20.40 7.97 -13.76
CA ALA A 344 -20.06 8.37 -15.12
C ALA A 344 -19.39 7.23 -15.90
N ILE A 345 -18.48 6.47 -15.24
CA ILE A 345 -17.84 5.28 -15.82
C ILE A 345 -18.90 4.19 -16.09
N ALA A 346 -19.79 3.93 -15.14
CA ALA A 346 -20.88 2.98 -15.33
C ALA A 346 -21.80 3.39 -16.48
N LEU A 347 -22.14 4.67 -16.60
CA LEU A 347 -22.93 5.23 -17.72
C LEU A 347 -22.22 5.02 -19.07
N TYR A 348 -20.89 5.23 -19.11
CA TYR A 348 -20.10 4.97 -20.32
C TYR A 348 -20.25 3.52 -20.80
N PHE A 349 -20.06 2.54 -19.92
CA PHE A 349 -20.21 1.13 -20.27
C PHE A 349 -21.66 0.72 -20.56
N PHE A 350 -22.65 1.41 -20.00
CA PHE A 350 -24.06 1.07 -20.21
C PHE A 350 -24.65 1.71 -21.49
N LYS A 351 -24.35 2.98 -21.77
CA LYS A 351 -24.93 3.75 -22.87
C LYS A 351 -23.93 4.61 -23.64
N GLY A 352 -22.63 4.45 -23.45
CA GLY A 352 -21.61 5.30 -24.03
C GLY A 352 -21.67 5.37 -25.55
N ALA A 353 -21.84 4.24 -26.23
CA ALA A 353 -21.98 4.19 -27.69
C ALA A 353 -23.22 4.95 -28.19
N ALA A 354 -24.36 4.81 -27.51
CA ALA A 354 -25.60 5.51 -27.86
C ALA A 354 -25.52 7.03 -27.61
N LEU A 355 -24.68 7.45 -26.66
CA LEU A 355 -24.46 8.86 -26.32
C LEU A 355 -23.26 9.48 -27.06
N GLY A 356 -22.58 8.72 -27.92
CA GLY A 356 -21.39 9.17 -28.64
C GLY A 356 -20.18 9.48 -27.71
N LEU A 357 -20.11 8.86 -26.54
CA LEU A 357 -19.01 9.07 -25.59
C LEU A 357 -17.77 8.33 -26.07
N GLY A 358 -16.68 9.06 -26.31
CA GLY A 358 -15.40 8.49 -26.72
C GLY A 358 -14.55 8.01 -25.54
N ASN A 359 -13.47 7.27 -25.85
CA ASN A 359 -12.51 6.74 -24.86
C ASN A 359 -11.88 7.83 -23.98
N GLY A 360 -11.75 9.06 -24.50
CA GLY A 360 -11.27 10.21 -23.72
C GLY A 360 -12.18 10.57 -22.54
N PHE A 361 -13.51 10.40 -22.67
CA PHE A 361 -14.45 10.56 -21.56
C PHE A 361 -14.16 9.53 -20.46
N LEU A 362 -14.03 8.27 -20.83
CA LEU A 362 -13.73 7.20 -19.88
C LEU A 362 -12.42 7.47 -19.13
N LEU A 363 -11.35 7.76 -19.87
CA LEU A 363 -10.04 8.04 -19.29
C LEU A 363 -10.08 9.26 -18.34
N ALA A 364 -10.75 10.34 -18.71
CA ALA A 364 -10.87 11.53 -17.87
C ALA A 364 -11.54 11.22 -16.52
N PHE A 365 -12.63 10.44 -16.52
CA PHE A 365 -13.30 10.06 -15.28
C PHE A 365 -12.52 9.03 -14.47
N PHE A 366 -11.73 8.14 -15.10
CA PHE A 366 -10.79 7.28 -14.39
C PHE A 366 -9.68 8.09 -13.70
N LEU A 367 -9.08 9.04 -14.39
CA LEU A 367 -8.04 9.91 -13.80
C LEU A 367 -8.60 10.73 -12.63
N LEU A 368 -9.80 11.30 -12.79
CA LEU A 368 -10.47 12.05 -11.73
C LEU A 368 -10.85 11.14 -10.54
N TYR A 369 -11.29 9.92 -10.80
CA TYR A 369 -11.58 8.92 -9.77
C TYR A 369 -10.31 8.58 -8.95
N VAL A 370 -9.18 8.31 -9.62
CA VAL A 370 -7.91 8.01 -8.95
C VAL A 370 -7.39 9.22 -8.18
N PHE A 371 -7.50 10.42 -8.76
CA PHE A 371 -7.19 11.67 -8.05
C PHE A 371 -8.03 11.80 -6.77
N SER A 372 -9.34 11.61 -6.85
CA SER A 372 -10.27 11.73 -5.73
C SER A 372 -9.97 10.70 -4.63
N THR A 373 -9.61 9.48 -5.01
CA THR A 373 -9.23 8.42 -4.06
C THR A 373 -7.90 8.72 -3.39
N ALA A 374 -6.88 9.11 -4.16
CA ALA A 374 -5.54 9.34 -3.65
C ALA A 374 -5.47 10.53 -2.67
N ILE A 375 -6.24 11.61 -2.95
CA ILE A 375 -6.28 12.79 -2.07
C ILE A 375 -7.12 12.57 -0.81
N SER A 376 -8.02 11.60 -0.80
CA SER A 376 -8.95 11.35 0.29
C SER A 376 -8.65 10.05 1.02
N ILE A 377 -9.22 8.94 0.58
CA ILE A 377 -9.21 7.67 1.31
C ILE A 377 -7.79 7.14 1.49
N SER A 378 -7.00 7.11 0.42
CA SER A 378 -5.63 6.56 0.47
C SER A 378 -4.73 7.34 1.43
N ALA A 379 -4.89 8.66 1.50
CA ALA A 379 -4.12 9.52 2.40
C ALA A 379 -4.61 9.45 3.85
N VAL A 380 -5.93 9.34 4.05
CA VAL A 380 -6.57 9.59 5.35
C VAL A 380 -6.82 8.32 6.16
N VAL A 381 -6.96 7.13 5.53
CA VAL A 381 -7.39 5.89 6.20
C VAL A 381 -6.50 5.52 7.40
N PHE A 382 -5.17 5.49 7.21
CA PHE A 382 -4.26 5.14 8.31
C PHE A 382 -4.19 6.22 9.38
N VAL A 383 -4.36 7.49 9.01
CA VAL A 383 -4.40 8.61 9.96
C VAL A 383 -5.65 8.48 10.83
N ILE A 384 -6.83 8.29 10.24
CA ILE A 384 -8.08 8.06 10.98
C ILE A 384 -7.95 6.85 11.91
N LEU A 385 -7.45 5.71 11.41
CA LEU A 385 -7.27 4.52 12.23
C LEU A 385 -6.33 4.76 13.41
N SER A 386 -5.25 5.52 13.21
CA SER A 386 -4.31 5.84 14.30
C SER A 386 -4.87 6.82 15.33
N GLU A 387 -5.69 7.77 14.91
CA GLU A 387 -6.28 8.79 15.76
C GLU A 387 -7.51 8.28 16.53
N MET A 388 -8.29 7.36 15.96
CA MET A 388 -9.56 6.94 16.55
C MET A 388 -9.45 5.98 17.75
N TYR A 389 -8.30 5.37 17.99
CA TYR A 389 -8.13 4.39 19.05
C TYR A 389 -7.47 4.96 20.30
N PRO A 390 -7.93 4.60 21.52
CA PRO A 390 -7.26 4.93 22.78
C PRO A 390 -5.82 4.43 22.81
N ASN A 391 -4.93 5.20 23.46
CA ASN A 391 -3.49 4.88 23.53
C ASN A 391 -3.20 3.44 24.00
N ARG A 392 -3.94 2.97 25.02
CA ARG A 392 -3.73 1.65 25.64
C ARG A 392 -3.89 0.48 24.69
N VAL A 393 -4.80 0.58 23.72
CA VAL A 393 -5.16 -0.51 22.81
C VAL A 393 -4.83 -0.18 21.35
N ARG A 394 -4.28 1.01 21.07
CA ARG A 394 -4.06 1.51 19.70
C ARG A 394 -3.30 0.53 18.82
N GLY A 395 -2.15 0.03 19.27
CA GLY A 395 -1.33 -0.88 18.48
C GLY A 395 -2.10 -2.14 18.06
N LEU A 396 -2.84 -2.73 19.00
CA LEU A 396 -3.62 -3.94 18.76
C LEU A 396 -4.85 -3.66 17.88
N ALA A 397 -5.57 -2.56 18.12
CA ALA A 397 -6.72 -2.15 17.31
C ALA A 397 -6.31 -1.81 15.87
N MET A 398 -5.18 -1.11 15.68
CA MET A 398 -4.61 -0.84 14.36
C MET A 398 -4.18 -2.12 13.62
N SER A 399 -3.63 -3.10 14.34
CA SER A 399 -3.28 -4.40 13.73
C SER A 399 -4.52 -5.15 13.24
N ILE A 400 -5.61 -5.14 14.00
CA ILE A 400 -6.89 -5.74 13.60
C ILE A 400 -7.48 -5.01 12.38
N ALA A 401 -7.53 -3.68 12.41
CA ALA A 401 -8.04 -2.89 11.29
C ALA A 401 -7.15 -2.99 10.05
N GLY A 402 -5.84 -3.06 10.22
CA GLY A 402 -4.89 -3.31 9.14
C GLY A 402 -5.06 -4.69 8.51
N MET A 403 -5.31 -5.73 9.33
CA MET A 403 -5.66 -7.05 8.82
C MET A 403 -6.97 -7.03 8.03
N ALA A 404 -8.00 -6.33 8.53
CA ALA A 404 -9.26 -6.16 7.82
C ALA A 404 -9.07 -5.46 6.46
N LEU A 405 -8.17 -4.47 6.39
CA LEU A 405 -7.80 -3.80 5.14
C LEU A 405 -7.18 -4.78 4.14
N TRP A 406 -6.22 -5.61 4.57
CA TRP A 406 -5.59 -6.60 3.70
C TRP A 406 -6.57 -7.67 3.22
N VAL A 407 -7.49 -8.12 4.08
CA VAL A 407 -8.58 -9.03 3.68
C VAL A 407 -9.48 -8.37 2.65
N GLY A 408 -9.87 -7.11 2.85
CA GLY A 408 -10.64 -6.36 1.86
C GLY A 408 -9.92 -6.22 0.53
N THR A 409 -8.62 -5.92 0.55
CA THR A 409 -7.76 -5.83 -0.64
C THR A 409 -7.71 -7.17 -1.39
N TYR A 410 -7.53 -8.28 -0.66
CA TYR A 410 -7.57 -9.63 -1.23
C TYR A 410 -8.91 -9.93 -1.90
N LEU A 411 -10.02 -9.67 -1.21
CA LEU A 411 -11.35 -9.93 -1.77
C LEU A 411 -11.59 -9.14 -3.06
N ILE A 412 -11.21 -7.88 -3.13
CA ILE A 412 -11.32 -7.09 -4.36
C ILE A 412 -10.40 -7.64 -5.45
N GLY A 413 -9.14 -7.92 -5.15
CA GLY A 413 -8.21 -8.50 -6.12
C GLY A 413 -8.73 -9.83 -6.70
N GLN A 414 -9.23 -10.71 -5.83
CA GLN A 414 -9.76 -12.03 -6.21
C GLN A 414 -11.09 -11.97 -6.98
N LEU A 415 -12.00 -11.08 -6.56
CA LEU A 415 -13.38 -11.08 -7.08
C LEU A 415 -13.60 -10.16 -8.28
N THR A 416 -12.70 -9.22 -8.56
CA THR A 416 -12.87 -8.26 -9.66
C THR A 416 -13.08 -8.94 -11.03
N PRO A 417 -12.32 -9.98 -11.46
CA PRO A 417 -12.61 -10.66 -12.72
C PRO A 417 -13.99 -11.28 -12.75
N TRP A 418 -14.46 -11.84 -11.63
CA TRP A 418 -15.80 -12.39 -11.51
C TRP A 418 -16.87 -11.30 -11.62
N PHE A 419 -16.67 -10.14 -10.97
CA PHE A 419 -17.58 -9.01 -11.10
C PHE A 419 -17.68 -8.52 -12.55
N LEU A 420 -16.54 -8.32 -13.21
CA LEU A 420 -16.51 -7.87 -14.61
C LEU A 420 -17.20 -8.87 -15.55
N ALA A 421 -17.05 -10.17 -15.33
CA ALA A 421 -17.66 -11.20 -16.14
C ALA A 421 -19.17 -11.38 -15.89
N ASN A 422 -19.64 -11.27 -14.64
CA ASN A 422 -21.02 -11.58 -14.27
C ASN A 422 -21.93 -10.36 -14.09
N LEU A 423 -21.38 -9.23 -13.62
CA LEU A 423 -22.12 -7.98 -13.45
C LEU A 423 -21.93 -7.02 -14.63
N THR A 424 -21.11 -7.37 -15.60
CA THR A 424 -20.58 -6.47 -16.65
C THR A 424 -19.72 -5.33 -16.07
N PRO A 425 -18.90 -4.65 -16.88
CA PRO A 425 -18.17 -3.47 -16.38
C PRO A 425 -19.11 -2.38 -15.80
N ALA A 426 -20.24 -2.11 -16.46
CA ALA A 426 -21.20 -1.14 -15.97
C ALA A 426 -21.75 -1.48 -14.56
N GLY A 427 -22.18 -2.73 -14.35
CA GLY A 427 -22.68 -3.20 -13.06
C GLY A 427 -21.60 -3.22 -11.98
N THR A 428 -20.35 -3.54 -12.34
CA THR A 428 -19.20 -3.53 -11.42
C THR A 428 -18.92 -2.13 -10.90
N PHE A 429 -18.86 -1.12 -11.77
CA PHE A 429 -18.63 0.26 -11.34
C PHE A 429 -19.82 0.85 -10.60
N LEU A 430 -21.05 0.43 -10.93
CA LEU A 430 -22.25 0.80 -10.15
C LEU A 430 -22.18 0.20 -8.74
N MET A 431 -21.76 -1.06 -8.59
CA MET A 431 -21.54 -1.71 -7.29
C MET A 431 -20.52 -0.93 -6.46
N PHE A 432 -19.37 -0.53 -7.04
CA PHE A 432 -18.38 0.28 -6.32
C PHE A 432 -18.96 1.62 -5.87
N ALA A 433 -19.78 2.28 -6.70
CA ALA A 433 -20.47 3.52 -6.32
C ALA A 433 -21.44 3.29 -5.14
N VAL A 434 -22.18 2.18 -5.15
CA VAL A 434 -23.08 1.81 -4.03
C VAL A 434 -22.29 1.57 -2.75
N MET A 435 -21.10 0.94 -2.82
CA MET A 435 -20.24 0.70 -1.64
C MET A 435 -19.65 1.98 -1.03
N CYS A 436 -19.60 3.08 -1.79
CA CYS A 436 -19.24 4.39 -1.24
C CYS A 436 -20.29 4.91 -0.22
N VAL A 437 -21.57 4.54 -0.38
CA VAL A 437 -22.65 5.05 0.46
C VAL A 437 -22.52 4.59 1.93
N PRO A 438 -22.39 3.30 2.26
CA PRO A 438 -22.22 2.86 3.66
C PRO A 438 -20.95 3.45 4.28
N TYR A 439 -19.86 3.60 3.51
CA TYR A 439 -18.65 4.27 4.00
C TYR A 439 -18.94 5.72 4.40
N MET A 440 -19.63 6.49 3.55
CA MET A 440 -20.02 7.88 3.83
C MET A 440 -20.94 7.97 5.07
N LEU A 441 -21.88 7.02 5.22
CA LEU A 441 -22.78 6.98 6.37
C LEU A 441 -22.02 6.71 7.68
N ILE A 442 -21.03 5.81 7.66
CA ILE A 442 -20.16 5.55 8.82
C ILE A 442 -19.37 6.80 9.16
N MET A 443 -18.73 7.44 8.18
CA MET A 443 -17.97 8.67 8.39
C MET A 443 -18.83 9.82 8.91
N TRP A 444 -20.07 9.93 8.45
CA TRP A 444 -20.99 10.98 8.88
C TRP A 444 -21.52 10.76 10.29
N LYS A 445 -22.08 9.57 10.55
CA LYS A 445 -22.85 9.30 11.78
C LYS A 445 -22.03 8.74 12.94
N LEU A 446 -20.99 7.97 12.65
CA LEU A 446 -20.29 7.17 13.66
C LEU A 446 -18.89 7.69 14.00
N MET A 447 -18.20 8.32 13.03
CA MET A 447 -16.85 8.85 13.27
C MET A 447 -16.90 10.26 13.87
N PRO A 448 -16.15 10.54 14.94
CA PRO A 448 -15.90 11.91 15.37
C PRO A 448 -14.97 12.63 14.38
N GLU A 449 -14.96 13.97 14.37
CA GLU A 449 -13.85 14.72 13.76
C GLU A 449 -12.66 14.61 14.70
N THR A 450 -11.54 14.07 14.21
CA THR A 450 -10.34 13.85 15.04
C THR A 450 -9.38 15.01 14.99
N THR A 451 -9.53 15.91 14.02
CA THR A 451 -8.66 17.07 13.84
C THR A 451 -8.74 18.00 15.06
N GLY A 452 -7.61 18.18 15.73
CA GLY A 452 -7.51 19.07 16.90
C GLY A 452 -8.01 18.46 18.21
N MET A 453 -8.49 17.21 18.22
CA MET A 453 -8.84 16.51 19.46
C MET A 453 -7.61 15.83 20.06
N THR A 454 -7.52 15.86 21.39
CA THR A 454 -6.54 15.07 22.13
C THR A 454 -6.98 13.61 22.18
N LEU A 455 -6.03 12.70 22.38
CA LEU A 455 -6.31 11.27 22.46
C LEU A 455 -7.20 10.90 23.64
N GLU A 456 -7.09 11.65 24.73
CA GLU A 456 -7.91 11.52 25.93
C GLU A 456 -9.38 11.95 25.68
N GLU A 457 -9.59 12.93 24.81
CA GLU A 457 -10.93 13.36 24.38
C GLU A 457 -11.58 12.29 23.51
N ILE A 458 -10.81 11.67 22.62
CA ILE A 458 -11.27 10.55 21.77
C ILE A 458 -11.61 9.33 22.64
N GLU A 459 -10.79 9.01 23.64
CA GLU A 459 -11.09 7.91 24.58
C GLU A 459 -12.39 8.18 25.35
N ARG A 460 -12.60 9.40 25.85
CA ARG A 460 -13.83 9.82 26.52
C ARG A 460 -15.06 9.71 25.59
N TYR A 461 -14.89 10.10 24.31
CA TYR A 461 -15.95 9.96 23.32
C TYR A 461 -16.41 8.50 23.18
N TRP A 462 -15.49 7.56 23.00
CA TRP A 462 -15.83 6.15 22.83
C TRP A 462 -16.43 5.53 24.08
N LYS A 463 -15.90 5.86 25.28
CA LYS A 463 -16.48 5.40 26.56
C LYS A 463 -17.92 5.90 26.77
N SER A 464 -18.21 7.14 26.35
CA SER A 464 -19.57 7.68 26.43
C SER A 464 -20.56 6.98 25.48
N LYS A 465 -20.07 6.52 24.32
CA LYS A 465 -20.89 5.77 23.34
C LYS A 465 -21.06 4.30 23.70
N GLY A 466 -20.21 3.72 24.53
CA GLY A 466 -20.36 2.36 25.05
C GLY A 466 -21.40 2.21 26.17
N ARG A 467 -21.85 3.34 26.75
CA ARG A 467 -22.88 3.36 27.82
C ARG A 467 -24.30 3.55 27.29
N LYS A 468 -24.47 3.76 26.00
CA LYS A 468 -25.76 3.82 25.28
C LYS A 468 -25.89 2.62 24.33
#